data_9f5b38f3920a019b4569f5935d7cc378
#
_entry.id   9f5b38f3920a019b4569f5935d7cc378
#
_cell.length_a   1.000
_cell.length_b   1.000
_cell.length_c   1.000
_cell.angle_alpha   90.00
_cell.angle_beta   90.00
_cell.angle_gamma   90.00
#
_symmetry.space_group_name_H-M   'P 1'
#
loop_
_entity.id
_entity.type
_entity.pdbx_description
1 polymer ?
#
loop_
_entity_poly.entity_id
_entity_poly.type
_entity_poly.pdbx_seq_one_letter_code
_entity_poly.pdbx_strand_id
1 'polypeptide(L)'
;HDDSGLATAVSLAAVEAGAVGVQGTLTGIGERCGNANLSTVIPDIMFKLGLDCITREQLERLTPTVRAVAEICNTALPAPCPMWANMPFPIRRGCMWMPS
;
A
#
# COMPACT_ATOMS: atom_id res chain seq x y z
N HIS A 1 1.58 -4.48 -13.26
CA HIS A 1 1.56 -3.14 -13.87
C HIS A 1 0.21 -2.45 -13.68
N ASP A 2 0.20 -1.15 -13.80
CA ASP A 2 -0.96 -0.31 -13.50
C ASP A 2 -1.56 0.37 -14.74
N ASP A 3 -1.42 -0.24 -15.89
CA ASP A 3 -1.83 0.35 -17.15
C ASP A 3 -3.33 0.70 -17.21
N SER A 4 -4.17 -0.07 -16.52
CA SER A 4 -5.61 0.18 -16.45
C SER A 4 -6.03 0.85 -15.11
N GLY A 5 -5.07 1.22 -14.27
CA GLY A 5 -5.35 1.78 -12.97
C GLY A 5 -5.89 0.80 -11.93
N LEU A 6 -5.76 -0.51 -12.18
CA LEU A 6 -6.36 -1.56 -11.37
C LEU A 6 -5.34 -2.44 -10.64
N ALA A 7 -4.06 -2.08 -10.66
CA ALA A 7 -3.01 -2.92 -10.10
C ALA A 7 -3.26 -3.30 -8.63
N THR A 8 -3.63 -2.34 -7.80
CA THR A 8 -3.94 -2.61 -6.38
C THR A 8 -5.14 -3.55 -6.24
N ALA A 9 -6.23 -3.25 -6.93
CA ALA A 9 -7.45 -4.06 -6.85
C ALA A 9 -7.22 -5.49 -7.34
N VAL A 10 -6.51 -5.65 -8.44
CA VAL A 10 -6.20 -6.98 -8.99
C VAL A 10 -5.25 -7.74 -8.05
N SER A 11 -4.27 -7.07 -7.47
CA SER A 11 -3.36 -7.70 -6.51
C SER A 11 -4.10 -8.21 -5.28
N LEU A 12 -5.04 -7.42 -4.74
CA LEU A 12 -5.86 -7.84 -3.60
C LEU A 12 -6.76 -9.02 -3.96
N ALA A 13 -7.38 -8.98 -5.13
CA ALA A 13 -8.22 -10.08 -5.61
C ALA A 13 -7.40 -11.37 -5.79
N ALA A 14 -6.18 -11.26 -6.28
CA ALA A 14 -5.28 -12.41 -6.41
C ALA A 14 -4.92 -13.01 -5.05
N VAL A 15 -4.66 -12.20 -4.03
CA VAL A 15 -4.40 -12.67 -2.67
C VAL A 15 -5.62 -13.39 -2.10
N GLU A 16 -6.82 -12.85 -2.29
CA GLU A 16 -8.06 -13.51 -1.86
C GLU A 16 -8.25 -14.85 -2.57
N ALA A 17 -7.81 -14.96 -3.81
CA ALA A 17 -7.90 -16.18 -4.59
C ALA A 17 -6.79 -17.20 -4.28
N GLY A 18 -5.85 -16.88 -3.40
CA GLY A 18 -4.83 -17.81 -2.94
C GLY A 18 -3.40 -17.49 -3.36
N ALA A 19 -3.14 -16.35 -3.96
CA ALA A 19 -1.77 -15.93 -4.26
C ALA A 19 -0.98 -15.75 -2.95
N VAL A 20 0.23 -16.28 -2.91
CA VAL A 20 1.08 -16.25 -1.72
C VAL A 20 2.17 -15.18 -1.80
N GLY A 21 2.31 -14.52 -2.92
CA GLY A 21 3.28 -13.45 -3.11
C GLY A 21 2.76 -12.39 -4.06
N VAL A 22 3.05 -11.14 -3.74
CA VAL A 22 2.73 -9.99 -4.58
C VAL A 22 4.01 -9.21 -4.80
N GLN A 23 4.27 -8.83 -6.04
CA GLN A 23 5.38 -7.98 -6.40
C GLN A 23 4.87 -6.60 -6.80
N GLY A 24 5.59 -5.58 -6.39
CA GLY A 24 5.27 -4.21 -6.71
C GLY A 24 6.43 -3.31 -6.32
N THR A 25 6.18 -2.03 -6.30
CA THR A 25 7.17 -1.05 -5.89
C THR A 25 6.57 -0.06 -4.89
N LEU A 26 7.40 0.51 -4.04
CA LEU A 26 6.97 1.62 -3.19
C LEU A 26 6.66 2.81 -4.10
N THR A 27 5.55 3.48 -3.83
CA THR A 27 5.00 4.57 -4.65
C THR A 27 4.45 4.14 -6.01
N GLY A 28 4.58 2.88 -6.39
CA GLY A 28 4.10 2.38 -7.69
C GLY A 28 5.01 2.73 -8.87
N ILE A 29 6.22 3.20 -8.59
CA ILE A 29 7.15 3.59 -9.66
C ILE A 29 7.50 2.40 -10.55
N GLY A 30 7.50 2.62 -11.86
CA GLY A 30 7.81 1.56 -12.83
C GLY A 30 7.53 2.00 -14.25
N GLU A 31 7.73 1.06 -15.17
CA GLU A 31 7.54 1.29 -16.60
C GLU A 31 6.09 1.62 -16.94
N ARG A 32 5.90 2.38 -18.01
CA ARG A 32 4.60 2.82 -18.52
C ARG A 32 3.83 3.58 -17.43
N CYS A 33 2.70 3.04 -16.97
CA CYS A 33 1.88 3.65 -15.92
C CYS A 33 2.30 3.25 -14.51
N GLY A 34 3.38 2.49 -14.38
CA GLY A 34 3.93 2.05 -13.10
C GLY A 34 3.52 0.64 -12.72
N ASN A 35 3.90 0.25 -11.52
CA ASN A 35 3.62 -1.04 -10.93
C ASN A 35 2.56 -0.93 -9.83
N ALA A 36 2.16 -2.07 -9.28
CA ALA A 36 1.35 -2.08 -8.08
C ALA A 36 2.05 -1.29 -6.98
N ASN A 37 1.34 -0.37 -6.36
CA ASN A 37 1.88 0.47 -5.30
C ASN A 37 1.85 -0.28 -3.98
N LEU A 38 2.98 -0.81 -3.55
CA LEU A 38 3.08 -1.55 -2.29
C LEU A 38 2.69 -0.71 -1.08
N SER A 39 2.86 0.61 -1.18
CA SER A 39 2.45 1.53 -0.11
C SER A 39 0.94 1.50 0.14
N THR A 40 0.16 1.10 -0.85
CA THR A 40 -1.29 0.93 -0.74
C THR A 40 -1.66 -0.53 -0.55
N VAL A 41 -1.01 -1.44 -1.27
CA VAL A 41 -1.30 -2.88 -1.21
C VAL A 41 -1.07 -3.45 0.20
N ILE A 42 0.04 -3.09 0.84
CA ILE A 42 0.38 -3.60 2.18
C ILE A 42 -0.68 -3.22 3.22
N PRO A 43 -1.04 -1.94 3.40
CA PRO A 43 -2.11 -1.59 4.33
C PRO A 43 -3.45 -2.25 3.99
N ASP A 44 -3.78 -2.34 2.71
CA ASP A 44 -5.04 -2.97 2.28
C ASP A 44 -5.09 -4.46 2.64
N ILE A 45 -4.00 -5.19 2.44
CA ILE A 45 -3.92 -6.60 2.85
C ILE A 45 -4.10 -6.72 4.35
N MET A 46 -3.45 -5.88 5.13
CA MET A 46 -3.48 -5.98 6.59
C MET A 46 -4.83 -5.55 7.17
N PHE A 47 -5.40 -4.45 6.70
CA PHE A 47 -6.60 -3.88 7.30
C PHE A 47 -7.90 -4.32 6.64
N LYS A 48 -7.89 -4.56 5.35
CA LYS A 48 -9.10 -4.97 4.62
C LYS A 48 -9.24 -6.48 4.51
N LEU A 49 -8.14 -7.19 4.28
CA LEU A 49 -8.15 -8.64 4.18
C LEU A 49 -7.82 -9.34 5.50
N GLY A 50 -7.28 -8.61 6.47
CA GLY A 50 -6.94 -9.15 7.79
C GLY A 50 -5.74 -10.10 7.79
N LEU A 51 -4.87 -9.99 6.81
CA LEU A 51 -3.68 -10.84 6.68
C LEU A 51 -2.42 -10.06 7.06
N ASP A 52 -1.56 -10.65 7.86
CA ASP A 52 -0.32 -10.03 8.28
C ASP A 52 0.78 -10.33 7.26
N CYS A 53 1.18 -9.33 6.48
CA CYS A 53 2.29 -9.46 5.53
C CYS A 53 3.58 -8.82 6.04
N ILE A 54 3.49 -7.89 6.96
CA ILE A 54 4.63 -7.28 7.67
C ILE A 54 4.26 -7.12 9.14
N THR A 55 5.25 -6.85 9.98
CA THR A 55 5.00 -6.59 11.41
C THR A 55 4.40 -5.20 11.59
N ARG A 56 3.77 -4.97 12.74
CA ARG A 56 3.22 -3.67 13.08
C ARG A 56 4.29 -2.59 13.16
N GLU A 57 5.46 -2.93 13.68
CA GLU A 57 6.60 -2.01 13.74
C GLU A 57 7.06 -1.60 12.34
N GLN A 58 7.10 -2.55 11.41
CA GLN A 58 7.41 -2.27 10.02
C GLN A 58 6.33 -1.39 9.38
N LEU A 59 5.08 -1.64 9.69
CA LEU A 59 3.97 -0.82 9.19
C LEU A 59 4.08 0.63 9.66
N GLU A 60 4.49 0.86 10.91
CA GLU A 60 4.71 2.20 11.44
C GLU A 60 5.79 2.98 10.70
N ARG A 61 6.75 2.26 10.10
CA ARG A 61 7.82 2.86 9.29
C ARG A 61 7.43 3.07 7.83
N LEU A 62 6.26 2.63 7.41
CA LEU A 62 5.85 2.67 6.02
C LEU A 62 5.83 4.10 5.47
N THR A 63 5.15 5.01 6.14
CA THR A 63 5.05 6.41 5.69
C THR A 63 6.40 7.11 5.55
N PRO A 64 7.29 7.09 6.57
CA PRO A 64 8.60 7.70 6.41
C PRO A 64 9.44 7.01 5.34
N THR A 65 9.32 5.70 5.19
CA THR A 65 10.04 4.94 4.15
C THR A 65 9.57 5.35 2.75
N VAL A 66 8.27 5.46 2.54
CA VAL A 66 7.70 5.88 1.26
C VAL A 66 8.13 7.30 0.90
N ARG A 67 8.12 8.20 1.87
CA ARG A 67 8.58 9.57 1.65
C ARG A 67 10.07 9.63 1.29
N ALA A 68 10.89 8.83 1.96
CA ALA A 68 12.31 8.73 1.66
C ALA A 68 12.55 8.20 0.23
N VAL A 69 11.82 7.16 -0.16
CA VAL A 69 11.92 6.60 -1.52
C VAL A 69 11.48 7.62 -2.57
N ALA A 70 10.38 8.33 -2.34
CA ALA A 70 9.90 9.36 -3.26
C ALA A 70 10.94 10.47 -3.42
N GLU A 71 11.59 10.88 -2.33
CA GLU A 71 12.64 11.89 -2.36
C GLU A 71 13.86 11.41 -3.14
N ILE A 72 14.34 10.19 -2.87
CA ILE A 72 15.47 9.60 -3.59
C ILE A 72 15.19 9.49 -5.08
N CYS A 73 13.97 9.09 -5.45
CA CYS A 73 13.56 8.95 -6.84
C CYS A 73 13.15 10.28 -7.47
N ASN A 74 13.15 11.36 -6.72
CA ASN A 74 12.72 12.68 -7.17
C ASN A 74 11.30 12.66 -7.77
N THR A 75 10.39 11.94 -7.13
CA THR A 75 8.99 11.84 -7.54
C THR A 75 8.11 12.54 -6.52
N ALA A 76 7.07 13.22 -7.01
CA ALA A 76 6.07 13.83 -6.14
C ALA A 76 5.07 12.77 -5.66
N LEU A 77 4.69 12.84 -4.39
CA LEU A 77 3.58 12.04 -3.89
C LEU A 77 2.28 12.74 -4.25
N PRO A 78 1.26 11.98 -4.69
CA PRO A 78 -0.02 12.58 -5.01
C PRO A 78 -0.71 13.12 -3.76
N ALA A 79 -1.49 14.17 -3.94
CA ALA A 79 -2.43 14.67 -2.94
C ALA A 79 -3.84 14.68 -3.57
N PRO A 80 -4.82 13.97 -3.02
CA PRO A 80 -4.78 13.25 -1.74
C PRO A 80 -3.95 11.96 -1.81
N CYS A 81 -3.31 11.66 -0.69
CA CYS A 81 -2.55 10.42 -0.56
C CYS A 81 -3.47 9.25 -0.20
N PRO A 82 -3.08 8.02 -0.56
CA PRO A 82 -3.79 6.84 -0.09
C PRO A 82 -3.78 6.71 1.44
N MET A 83 -4.54 5.78 1.93
CA MET A 83 -4.78 5.51 3.35
C MET A 83 -3.52 5.55 4.23
N TRP A 84 -2.42 5.00 3.74
CA TRP A 84 -1.18 4.89 4.50
C TRP A 84 -0.58 6.23 4.94
N ALA A 85 -0.79 7.28 4.16
CA ALA A 85 -0.16 8.59 4.40
C ALA A 85 -0.74 9.31 5.62
N ASN A 86 -1.97 9.03 5.95
CA ASN A 86 -2.71 9.70 7.02
C ASN A 86 -3.09 8.76 8.16
N MET A 87 -2.50 7.59 8.20
CA MET A 87 -2.80 6.61 9.25
C MET A 87 -2.32 7.07 10.60
N PRO A 88 -3.19 7.13 11.60
CA PRO A 88 -2.77 7.33 12.99
C PRO A 88 -2.17 6.03 13.54
N PHE A 89 -1.07 6.13 14.24
CA PHE A 89 -0.48 5.02 14.98
C PHE A 89 -0.58 5.30 16.48
N PRO A 90 -0.86 4.27 17.31
CA PRO A 90 -1.22 2.90 16.96
C PRO A 90 -2.62 2.78 16.34
N ILE A 91 -2.76 1.92 15.35
CA ILE A 91 -4.05 1.67 14.71
C ILE A 91 -4.77 0.57 15.48
N ARG A 92 -5.99 0.82 15.83
CA ARG A 92 -6.84 -0.18 16.49
C ARG A 92 -7.70 -0.90 15.46
N ARG A 93 -7.93 -2.18 15.67
CA ARG A 93 -8.92 -2.92 14.90
C ARG A 93 -10.27 -2.23 15.02
N GLY A 94 -10.97 -2.13 13.92
CA GLY A 94 -12.26 -1.45 13.87
C GLY A 94 -12.16 0.06 13.80
N CYS A 95 -10.98 0.59 13.60
CA CYS A 95 -10.77 2.00 13.46
C CYS A 95 -11.32 2.53 12.16
N MET A 96 -11.64 3.77 12.18
CA MET A 96 -12.33 4.63 11.26
C MET A 96 -12.01 4.52 9.76
N TRP A 97 -11.01 3.81 9.37
CA TRP A 97 -10.74 3.49 7.97
C TRP A 97 -11.77 2.56 7.38
N MET A 98 -12.46 1.89 8.27
CA MET A 98 -13.56 1.01 8.00
C MET A 98 -14.77 1.71 8.54
N PRO A 99 -15.49 2.51 7.75
CA PRO A 99 -16.79 2.95 8.18
C PRO A 99 -17.58 1.72 8.53
N SER A 100 -17.88 1.64 9.78
CA SER A 100 -18.61 0.50 10.36
C SER A 100 -19.86 0.20 9.57
#